data_91b5b7533a003e9ae646d1a51cae5c0d
#
_entry.id   91b5b7533a003e9ae646d1a51cae5c0d
#
_cell.length_a   1.000
_cell.length_b   1.000
_cell.length_c   1.000
_cell.angle_alpha   90.00
_cell.angle_beta   90.00
_cell.angle_gamma   90.00
#
_symmetry.space_group_name_H-M   'P 1'
#
loop_
_entity.id
_entity.type
_entity.pdbx_description
1 polymer ?
#
loop_
_entity_poly.entity_id
_entity_poly.type
_entity_poly.pdbx_seq_one_letter_code
_entity_poly.pdbx_strand_id
1 'polypeptide(L)'
;MKTILLIDDSATILLSISNILSKAGYAVEKANCAVDGLKKFSAGLKIDLLITDLNMPGMNGIEFIKEVRKLPNYKFMPILFLTTESQQAKRVEAKAAGASGWLVKPATADELLSTIKLVVR
;
A
#
# COMPACT_ATOMS: atom_id res chain seq x y z
N MET A 1 3.59 17.63 4.01
CA MET A 1 3.02 16.38 4.56
C MET A 1 2.86 15.37 3.44
N LYS A 2 3.38 14.18 3.64
CA LYS A 2 3.22 13.09 2.66
C LYS A 2 1.84 12.45 2.80
N THR A 3 1.26 12.05 1.69
CA THR A 3 -0.05 11.39 1.66
C THR A 3 0.12 9.91 1.34
N ILE A 4 -0.45 9.05 2.18
CA ILE A 4 -0.40 7.60 2.03
C ILE A 4 -1.80 7.10 1.69
N LEU A 5 -1.91 6.30 0.62
CA LEU A 5 -3.14 5.56 0.35
C LEU A 5 -2.98 4.16 0.95
N LEU A 6 -3.89 3.82 1.85
CA LEU A 6 -3.91 2.53 2.54
C LEU A 6 -5.07 1.68 2.03
N ILE A 7 -4.78 0.48 1.56
CA ILE A 7 -5.79 -0.44 1.03
C ILE A 7 -5.75 -1.77 1.75
N ASP A 8 -6.88 -2.15 2.35
CA ASP A 8 -7.05 -3.42 3.04
C ASP A 8 -8.55 -3.67 3.14
N ASP A 9 -9.00 -4.91 2.97
CA ASP A 9 -10.41 -5.24 3.07
C ASP A 9 -10.89 -5.36 4.52
N SER A 10 -9.98 -5.30 5.49
CA SER A 10 -10.31 -5.31 6.92
C SER A 10 -10.49 -3.89 7.45
N ALA A 11 -11.69 -3.55 7.88
CA ALA A 11 -11.97 -2.24 8.48
C ALA A 11 -11.14 -2.01 9.75
N THR A 12 -10.89 -3.06 10.52
CA THR A 12 -10.07 -2.99 11.74
C THR A 12 -8.63 -2.61 11.41
N ILE A 13 -8.06 -3.24 10.38
CA ILE A 13 -6.68 -2.92 9.93
C ILE A 13 -6.61 -1.50 9.40
N LEU A 14 -7.58 -1.08 8.58
CA LEU A 14 -7.61 0.29 8.06
C LEU A 14 -7.60 1.32 9.19
N LEU A 15 -8.42 1.09 10.22
CA LEU A 15 -8.49 2.01 11.36
C LEU A 15 -7.17 2.00 12.14
N SER A 16 -6.67 0.82 12.48
CA SER A 16 -5.47 0.67 13.31
C SER A 16 -4.25 1.28 12.63
N ILE A 17 -4.01 0.94 11.37
CA ILE A 17 -2.84 1.41 10.64
C ILE A 17 -2.96 2.91 10.33
N SER A 18 -4.16 3.39 9.95
CA SER A 18 -4.33 4.82 9.68
C SER A 18 -4.06 5.67 10.93
N ASN A 19 -4.42 5.19 12.12
CA ASN A 19 -4.11 5.88 13.37
C ASN A 19 -2.60 5.98 13.60
N ILE A 20 -1.87 4.92 13.37
CA ILE A 20 -0.40 4.91 13.48
C ILE A 20 0.21 5.95 12.52
N LEU A 21 -0.25 5.94 11.27
CA LEU A 21 0.28 6.83 10.24
C LEU A 21 -0.07 8.29 10.52
N SER A 22 -1.30 8.57 10.93
CA SER A 22 -1.73 9.93 11.24
C SER A 22 -0.95 10.51 12.41
N LYS A 23 -0.71 9.72 13.45
CA LYS A 23 0.08 10.16 14.61
C LYS A 23 1.52 10.43 14.23
N ALA A 24 2.03 9.78 13.20
CA ALA A 24 3.39 9.99 12.71
C ALA A 24 3.51 11.19 11.76
N GLY A 25 2.41 11.88 11.46
CA GLY A 25 2.42 13.09 10.65
C GLY A 25 2.07 12.88 9.18
N TYR A 26 1.57 11.72 8.80
CA TYR A 26 1.15 11.46 7.42
C TYR A 26 -0.33 11.77 7.22
N ALA A 27 -0.69 12.27 6.04
CA ALA A 27 -2.09 12.30 5.62
C ALA A 27 -2.46 10.92 5.09
N VAL A 28 -3.64 10.42 5.42
CA VAL A 28 -4.04 9.05 5.06
C VAL A 28 -5.35 9.08 4.28
N GLU A 29 -5.33 8.48 3.09
CA GLU A 29 -6.51 8.10 2.33
C GLU A 29 -6.71 6.61 2.47
N LYS A 30 -7.95 6.15 2.50
CA LYS A 30 -8.27 4.73 2.72
C LYS A 30 -9.18 4.20 1.62
N ALA A 31 -8.97 2.94 1.26
CA ALA A 31 -9.88 2.20 0.38
C ALA A 31 -9.95 0.75 0.87
N ASN A 32 -11.10 0.12 0.70
CA ASN A 32 -11.29 -1.26 1.19
C ASN A 32 -11.16 -2.31 0.08
N CYS A 33 -10.90 -1.89 -1.14
CA CYS A 33 -10.68 -2.80 -2.27
C CYS A 33 -9.87 -2.10 -3.36
N ALA A 34 -9.36 -2.91 -4.29
CA ALA A 34 -8.54 -2.41 -5.38
C ALA A 34 -9.29 -1.45 -6.30
N VAL A 35 -10.55 -1.75 -6.62
CA VAL A 35 -11.37 -0.90 -7.50
C VAL A 35 -11.50 0.51 -6.92
N ASP A 36 -11.80 0.62 -5.63
CA ASP A 36 -11.92 1.92 -4.97
C ASP A 36 -10.57 2.64 -4.92
N GLY A 37 -9.49 1.89 -4.72
CA GLY A 37 -8.14 2.44 -4.79
C GLY A 37 -7.82 3.04 -6.16
N LEU A 38 -8.16 2.33 -7.22
CA LEU A 38 -7.95 2.81 -8.60
C LEU A 38 -8.74 4.09 -8.87
N LYS A 39 -9.95 4.19 -8.33
CA LYS A 39 -10.75 5.41 -8.46
C LYS A 39 -10.06 6.62 -7.85
N LYS A 40 -9.40 6.44 -6.71
CA LYS A 40 -8.65 7.51 -6.05
C LYS A 40 -7.46 7.97 -6.90
N PHE A 41 -6.71 7.04 -7.49
CA PHE A 41 -5.63 7.37 -8.40
C PHE A 41 -6.15 8.09 -9.65
N SER A 42 -7.26 7.62 -10.21
CA SER A 42 -7.86 8.21 -11.41
C SER A 42 -8.42 9.61 -11.15
N ALA A 43 -8.79 9.90 -9.92
CA ALA A 43 -9.26 11.24 -9.53
C ALA A 43 -8.12 12.26 -9.44
N GLY A 44 -6.89 11.84 -9.65
CA GLY A 44 -5.74 12.75 -9.66
C GLY A 44 -5.23 13.14 -8.29
N LEU A 45 -5.57 12.38 -7.24
CA LEU A 45 -5.06 12.65 -5.91
C LEU A 45 -3.54 12.48 -5.88
N LYS A 46 -2.86 13.39 -5.20
CA LYS A 46 -1.43 13.27 -5.02
C LYS A 46 -1.16 12.24 -3.91
N ILE A 47 -0.67 11.07 -4.30
CA ILE A 47 -0.34 9.97 -3.39
C ILE A 47 1.18 9.80 -3.43
N ASP A 48 1.81 9.84 -2.26
CA ASP A 48 3.26 9.70 -2.11
C ASP A 48 3.70 8.27 -1.82
N LEU A 49 2.80 7.46 -1.28
CA LEU A 49 3.06 6.05 -0.95
C LEU A 49 1.75 5.27 -1.00
N LEU A 50 1.81 4.09 -1.59
CA LEU A 50 0.71 3.12 -1.53
C LEU A 50 1.10 2.00 -0.57
N ILE A 51 0.24 1.71 0.42
CA ILE A 51 0.36 0.53 1.27
C ILE A 51 -0.86 -0.34 0.97
N THR A 52 -0.65 -1.58 0.55
CA THR A 52 -1.73 -2.46 0.16
C THR A 52 -1.55 -3.88 0.69
N ASP A 53 -2.67 -4.53 1.00
CA ASP A 53 -2.68 -5.97 1.22
C ASP A 53 -2.57 -6.69 -0.13
N LEU A 54 -2.12 -7.93 -0.10
CA LEU A 54 -2.05 -8.80 -1.28
C LEU A 54 -3.38 -9.51 -1.50
N ASN A 55 -3.91 -10.13 -0.45
CA ASN A 55 -5.08 -11.01 -0.54
C ASN A 55 -6.35 -10.22 -0.30
N MET A 56 -7.00 -9.82 -1.39
CA MET A 56 -8.25 -9.07 -1.37
C MET A 56 -9.26 -9.72 -2.30
N PRO A 57 -10.56 -9.67 -1.98
CA PRO A 57 -11.60 -10.17 -2.89
C PRO A 57 -11.56 -9.41 -4.22
N GLY A 58 -11.81 -10.12 -5.30
CA GLY A 58 -11.74 -9.53 -6.64
C GLY A 58 -10.31 -9.41 -7.10
N MET A 59 -9.89 -8.20 -7.45
CA MET A 59 -8.51 -7.93 -7.87
C MET A 59 -7.56 -8.01 -6.66
N ASN A 60 -6.54 -8.89 -6.72
CA ASN A 60 -5.55 -8.98 -5.65
C ASN A 60 -4.54 -7.84 -5.73
N GLY A 61 -3.68 -7.74 -4.70
CA GLY A 61 -2.73 -6.63 -4.60
C GLY A 61 -1.71 -6.58 -5.73
N ILE A 62 -1.26 -7.74 -6.24
CA ILE A 62 -0.29 -7.77 -7.34
C ILE A 62 -0.93 -7.25 -8.63
N GLU A 63 -2.12 -7.72 -8.95
CA GLU A 63 -2.88 -7.23 -10.10
C GLU A 63 -3.14 -5.72 -9.97
N PHE A 64 -3.49 -5.28 -8.78
CA PHE A 64 -3.77 -3.88 -8.49
C PHE A 64 -2.54 -3.00 -8.77
N ILE A 65 -1.36 -3.36 -8.25
CA ILE A 65 -0.19 -2.51 -8.47
C ILE A 65 0.27 -2.49 -9.92
N LYS A 66 0.01 -3.56 -10.68
CA LYS A 66 0.27 -3.56 -12.12
C LYS A 66 -0.57 -2.49 -12.81
N GLU A 67 -1.84 -2.35 -12.42
CA GLU A 67 -2.72 -1.32 -12.98
C GLU A 67 -2.26 0.08 -12.56
N VAL A 68 -1.86 0.26 -11.30
CA VAL A 68 -1.35 1.54 -10.81
C VAL A 68 -0.10 1.97 -11.59
N ARG A 69 0.81 1.03 -11.87
CA ARG A 69 2.03 1.32 -12.60
C ARG A 69 1.81 1.73 -14.06
N LYS A 70 0.65 1.41 -14.63
CA LYS A 70 0.30 1.86 -15.97
C LYS A 70 -0.10 3.33 -16.00
N LEU A 71 -0.46 3.90 -14.86
CA LEU A 71 -0.86 5.31 -14.77
C LEU A 71 0.39 6.19 -14.80
N PRO A 72 0.44 7.22 -15.67
CA PRO A 72 1.68 7.99 -15.91
C PRO A 72 2.30 8.61 -14.67
N ASN A 73 1.48 9.09 -13.74
CA ASN A 73 1.97 9.83 -12.58
C ASN A 73 2.46 8.93 -11.44
N TYR A 74 2.30 7.62 -11.57
CA TYR A 74 2.58 6.69 -10.46
C TYR A 74 3.59 5.59 -10.81
N LYS A 75 4.35 5.77 -11.88
CA LYS A 75 5.35 4.78 -12.31
C LYS A 75 6.45 4.55 -11.29
N PHE A 76 6.81 5.59 -10.54
CA PHE A 76 7.93 5.55 -9.59
C PHE A 76 7.48 5.78 -8.15
N MET A 77 6.18 5.84 -7.89
CA MET A 77 5.66 5.98 -6.54
C MET A 77 6.03 4.75 -5.71
N PRO A 78 6.53 4.92 -4.48
CA PRO A 78 6.78 3.76 -3.61
C PRO A 78 5.51 2.97 -3.34
N ILE A 79 5.62 1.64 -3.35
CA ILE A 79 4.54 0.70 -3.03
C ILE A 79 5.04 -0.29 -2.00
N LEU A 80 4.34 -0.38 -0.88
CA LEU A 80 4.67 -1.29 0.21
C LEU A 80 3.51 -2.27 0.41
N PHE A 81 3.82 -3.57 0.39
CA PHE A 81 2.83 -4.58 0.79
C PHE A 81 2.85 -4.73 2.31
N LEU A 82 1.67 -4.78 2.89
CA LEU A 82 1.45 -5.12 4.29
C LEU A 82 0.41 -6.23 4.31
N THR A 83 0.84 -7.47 4.50
CA THR A 83 0.01 -8.65 4.23
C THR A 83 0.40 -9.82 5.12
N THR A 84 -0.52 -10.77 5.32
CA THR A 84 -0.21 -12.03 6.00
C THR A 84 0.52 -13.00 5.09
N GLU A 85 0.57 -12.72 3.78
CA GLU A 85 1.25 -13.59 2.82
C GLU A 85 2.76 -13.54 3.04
N SER A 86 3.39 -14.72 3.16
CA SER A 86 4.83 -14.83 3.42
C SER A 86 5.58 -15.68 2.41
N GLN A 87 4.91 -16.24 1.41
CA GLN A 87 5.56 -17.09 0.41
C GLN A 87 6.56 -16.30 -0.43
N GLN A 88 7.75 -16.85 -0.58
CA GLN A 88 8.81 -16.21 -1.36
C GLN A 88 8.41 -15.99 -2.83
N ALA A 89 7.70 -16.95 -3.41
CA ALA A 89 7.23 -16.82 -4.80
C ALA A 89 6.34 -15.59 -4.98
N LYS A 90 5.48 -15.29 -4.00
CA LYS A 90 4.61 -14.11 -4.04
C LYS A 90 5.40 -12.81 -3.88
N ARG A 91 6.43 -12.83 -3.05
CA ARG A 91 7.30 -11.66 -2.89
C ARG A 91 8.06 -11.34 -4.17
N VAL A 92 8.56 -12.37 -4.85
CA VAL A 92 9.25 -12.21 -6.14
C VAL A 92 8.29 -11.65 -7.18
N GLU A 93 7.07 -12.19 -7.25
CA GLU A 93 6.02 -11.73 -8.17
C GLU A 93 5.65 -10.26 -7.90
N ALA A 94 5.50 -9.90 -6.63
CA ALA A 94 5.19 -8.52 -6.22
C ALA A 94 6.30 -7.56 -6.63
N LYS A 95 7.55 -7.93 -6.41
CA LYS A 95 8.70 -7.12 -6.80
C LYS A 95 8.75 -6.91 -8.31
N ALA A 96 8.52 -7.98 -9.07
CA ALA A 96 8.48 -7.90 -10.53
C ALA A 96 7.34 -7.00 -11.02
N ALA A 97 6.24 -6.92 -10.27
CA ALA A 97 5.11 -6.05 -10.60
C ALA A 97 5.34 -4.59 -10.20
N GLY A 98 6.38 -4.29 -9.45
CA GLY A 98 6.77 -2.93 -9.10
C GLY A 98 6.70 -2.56 -7.63
N ALA A 99 6.59 -3.54 -6.72
CA ALA A 99 6.59 -3.28 -5.28
C ALA A 99 7.97 -2.83 -4.81
N SER A 100 7.99 -1.87 -3.88
CA SER A 100 9.21 -1.33 -3.29
C SER A 100 9.60 -2.06 -2.01
N GLY A 101 8.63 -2.64 -1.29
CA GLY A 101 8.89 -3.33 -0.03
C GLY A 101 7.75 -4.26 0.35
N TRP A 102 8.00 -5.04 1.41
CA TRP A 102 7.08 -6.07 1.86
C TRP A 102 7.19 -6.24 3.37
N LEU A 103 6.06 -6.11 4.06
CA LEU A 103 5.95 -6.40 5.49
C LEU A 103 4.90 -7.47 5.74
N VAL A 104 5.20 -8.42 6.61
CA VAL A 104 4.27 -9.49 6.98
C VAL A 104 3.50 -9.06 8.24
N LYS A 105 2.18 -9.19 8.22
CA LYS A 105 1.33 -8.93 9.40
C LYS A 105 1.51 -10.03 10.44
N PRO A 106 1.44 -9.68 11.73
CA PRO A 106 1.32 -8.35 12.26
C PRO A 106 2.67 -7.62 12.25
N ALA A 107 2.67 -6.36 11.86
CA ALA A 107 3.87 -5.52 11.94
C ALA A 107 3.69 -4.53 13.08
N THR A 108 4.77 -4.27 13.81
CA THR A 108 4.74 -3.25 14.86
C THR A 108 4.71 -1.85 14.23
N ALA A 109 4.29 -0.85 15.01
CA ALA A 109 4.32 0.53 14.55
C ALA A 109 5.75 0.93 14.15
N ASP A 110 6.75 0.52 14.93
CA ASP A 110 8.16 0.84 14.64
C ASP A 110 8.63 0.21 13.34
N GLU A 111 8.29 -1.06 13.08
CA GLU A 111 8.63 -1.74 11.83
C GLU A 111 7.99 -1.04 10.64
N LEU A 112 6.71 -0.71 10.75
CA LEU A 112 5.98 -0.04 9.69
C LEU A 112 6.58 1.33 9.38
N LEU A 113 6.77 2.16 10.40
CA LEU A 113 7.29 3.52 10.22
C LEU A 113 8.74 3.52 9.73
N SER A 114 9.57 2.59 10.21
CA SER A 114 10.94 2.45 9.73
C SER A 114 10.99 2.08 8.25
N THR A 115 10.13 1.14 7.85
CA THR A 115 10.07 0.71 6.46
C THR A 115 9.58 1.84 5.55
N ILE A 116 8.60 2.61 6.00
CA ILE A 116 8.11 3.76 5.24
C ILE A 116 9.25 4.75 4.99
N LYS A 117 10.05 5.05 6.01
CA LYS A 117 11.18 5.97 5.87
C LYS A 117 12.23 5.48 4.88
N LEU A 118 12.37 4.16 4.70
CA LEU A 118 13.31 3.60 3.74
C LEU A 118 12.82 3.76 2.30
N VAL A 119 11.52 3.68 2.07
CA VAL A 119 10.96 3.70 0.70
C VAL A 119 10.47 5.09 0.27
N VAL A 120 10.09 5.94 1.20
CA VAL A 120 9.63 7.31 0.91
C VAL A 120 10.77 8.28 1.26
N ARG A 121 11.28 8.96 0.25
CA ARG A 121 12.41 9.89 0.42
C ARG A 121 12.05 11.32 0.13
#